data_83cd32493293ba45fc6f71846b256ec3
#
_entry.id   83cd32493293ba45fc6f71846b256ec3
#
_cell.length_a   1.000
_cell.length_b   1.000
_cell.length_c   1.000
_cell.angle_alpha   90.00
_cell.angle_beta   90.00
_cell.angle_gamma   90.00
#
_symmetry.space_group_name_H-M   'P 1'
#
loop_
_entity.id
_entity.type
_entity.pdbx_description
1 polymer ?
#
loop_
_entity_poly.entity_id
_entity_poly.type
_entity_poly.pdbx_seq_one_letter_code
_entity_poly.pdbx_strand_id
1 'polypeptide(L)'
;MNKKRIRNVCLMTLLIVAVGVGIFHHSGIEWGKNPLKKPVQAETKETINDLSKAYDIILENSTKEFRKGYPIDESFLHWVRKNFGEDAIMDIAYRMHEGNLDDKLWYEHTDNSMHVLWLKYCKDLGFSTYQLENVHWQECASEDVVTIDLTGDINLADDWYTMEEAVKRPNGIYDCISSEVAKELQSADITVINNEFVFSDGGDEQTDKAYTFRSKTSNVSMLDIFGTDIANLANNHTFDYRASGLIDTLNTLKNYGATVIGAGVNLEDAKKIQYYVANGRKIAFVAATDVERYYEYTKQATETTPGVLKTIDPTLFEQVIAEAKANSDYVIVSVHWGHEGSYKPINLQNQMAKGYVKAGADVVIGGHPHRVQGIEYIDNVPVCYSLGNFWFSTGTLYTTIAQIQIDKEGELNLRMIPCLQKNLTTSMLSGADADTFYKFMADISTHIAIDKDGFVYNTFDGRNSHMLNGENYESGKKYATYNGSVDLEGRPINIVGNLR
;
A
#
# COMPACT_ATOMS: atom_id res chain seq x y z
N MET A 1 32.00 -24.49 0.96
CA MET A 1 31.14 -24.64 -0.23
C MET A 1 31.57 -23.65 -1.31
N ASN A 2 31.55 -24.05 -2.58
CA ASN A 2 32.19 -23.24 -3.64
C ASN A 2 31.24 -22.11 -4.09
N LYS A 3 31.70 -20.86 -4.07
CA LYS A 3 30.94 -19.65 -4.49
C LYS A 3 30.16 -19.83 -5.82
N LYS A 4 30.62 -20.69 -6.71
CA LYS A 4 29.95 -21.04 -7.98
C LYS A 4 28.59 -21.76 -7.77
N ARG A 5 28.44 -22.55 -6.71
CA ARG A 5 27.22 -23.34 -6.45
C ARG A 5 26.10 -22.45 -5.89
N ILE A 6 26.46 -21.50 -5.03
CA ILE A 6 25.52 -20.50 -4.46
C ILE A 6 25.05 -19.51 -5.53
N ARG A 7 25.95 -19.07 -6.42
CA ARG A 7 25.60 -18.18 -7.54
C ARG A 7 24.58 -18.80 -8.50
N ASN A 8 24.65 -20.12 -8.74
CA ASN A 8 23.69 -20.84 -9.58
C ASN A 8 22.31 -20.98 -8.89
N VAL A 9 22.27 -21.09 -7.58
CA VAL A 9 21.01 -21.17 -6.81
C VAL A 9 20.27 -19.83 -6.84
N CYS A 10 20.95 -18.72 -6.60
CA CYS A 10 20.33 -17.38 -6.69
C CYS A 10 19.88 -17.02 -8.12
N LEU A 11 20.62 -17.42 -9.15
CA LEU A 11 20.23 -17.22 -10.55
C LEU A 11 19.06 -18.13 -10.97
N MET A 12 18.98 -19.37 -10.46
CA MET A 12 17.86 -20.26 -10.73
C MET A 12 16.56 -19.76 -10.06
N THR A 13 16.63 -19.16 -8.89
CA THR A 13 15.44 -18.63 -8.21
C THR A 13 14.84 -17.43 -8.96
N LEU A 14 15.66 -16.57 -9.54
CA LEU A 14 15.21 -15.49 -10.44
C LEU A 14 14.62 -16.01 -11.76
N LEU A 15 15.11 -17.15 -12.30
CA LEU A 15 14.57 -17.76 -13.54
C LEU A 15 13.29 -18.58 -13.29
N ILE A 16 13.10 -19.17 -12.09
CA ILE A 16 11.92 -19.99 -11.77
C ILE A 16 10.68 -19.11 -11.58
N VAL A 17 10.82 -17.87 -11.11
CA VAL A 17 9.71 -16.91 -11.02
C VAL A 17 9.22 -16.48 -12.42
N ALA A 18 10.10 -16.49 -13.43
CA ALA A 18 9.74 -16.13 -14.82
C ALA A 18 9.08 -17.27 -15.62
N VAL A 19 9.13 -18.54 -15.15
CA VAL A 19 8.64 -19.71 -15.90
C VAL A 19 7.47 -20.44 -15.21
N GLY A 20 7.08 -20.03 -14.00
CA GLY A 20 6.05 -20.69 -13.17
C GLY A 20 4.59 -20.42 -13.56
N VAL A 21 4.29 -19.67 -14.61
CA VAL A 21 2.93 -19.36 -15.08
C VAL A 21 2.57 -20.19 -16.31
N GLY A 22 2.56 -21.47 -16.17
CA GLY A 22 2.07 -22.36 -17.22
C GLY A 22 1.71 -23.72 -16.66
N ILE A 23 0.40 -24.02 -16.72
CA ILE A 23 -0.22 -25.35 -16.56
C ILE A 23 -0.74 -25.64 -15.13
N PHE A 24 -2.00 -25.26 -14.87
CA PHE A 24 -2.91 -26.09 -14.09
C PHE A 24 -4.20 -26.35 -14.87
N HIS A 25 -4.25 -27.52 -15.49
CA HIS A 25 -5.49 -28.14 -15.96
C HIS A 25 -5.99 -29.13 -14.90
N HIS A 26 -7.27 -29.02 -14.62
CA HIS A 26 -8.15 -29.91 -13.87
C HIS A 26 -7.66 -31.34 -13.59
N SER A 27 -7.72 -31.75 -12.33
CA SER A 27 -8.18 -33.08 -11.94
C SER A 27 -8.73 -33.02 -10.51
N GLY A 28 -9.99 -33.40 -10.36
CA GLY A 28 -10.69 -33.46 -9.09
C GLY A 28 -10.07 -34.51 -8.16
N ILE A 29 -9.97 -34.16 -6.89
CA ILE A 29 -9.68 -35.11 -5.80
C ILE A 29 -10.71 -34.93 -4.71
N GLU A 30 -11.43 -36.03 -4.46
CA GLU A 30 -12.39 -36.19 -3.36
C GLU A 30 -11.70 -36.08 -1.99
N TRP A 31 -12.35 -35.39 -1.06
CA TRP A 31 -11.94 -35.31 0.33
C TRP A 31 -12.21 -36.63 1.04
N GLY A 32 -11.17 -37.44 1.18
CA GLY A 32 -11.14 -38.66 1.99
C GLY A 32 -10.62 -38.41 3.39
N LYS A 33 -11.35 -38.92 4.35
CA LYS A 33 -11.21 -38.87 5.82
C LYS A 33 -9.78 -38.93 6.32
N ASN A 34 -9.42 -37.97 7.19
CA ASN A 34 -8.17 -37.87 7.93
C ASN A 34 -8.02 -39.04 8.93
N PRO A 35 -7.00 -39.89 8.86
CA PRO A 35 -6.73 -40.86 9.90
C PRO A 35 -6.13 -40.15 11.12
N LEU A 36 -6.71 -40.38 12.28
CA LEU A 36 -6.29 -39.92 13.58
C LEU A 36 -4.76 -40.04 13.77
N LYS A 37 -4.05 -38.89 13.81
CA LYS A 37 -2.65 -38.83 14.26
C LYS A 37 -2.63 -39.27 15.72
N LYS A 38 -1.81 -40.29 16.03
CA LYS A 38 -1.45 -40.61 17.43
C LYS A 38 -0.86 -39.37 18.08
N PRO A 39 -1.14 -39.05 19.34
CA PRO A 39 -0.49 -37.96 20.04
C PRO A 39 1.03 -38.24 20.06
N VAL A 40 1.80 -37.35 19.42
CA VAL A 40 3.25 -37.30 19.62
C VAL A 40 3.45 -36.91 21.09
N GLN A 41 4.18 -37.70 21.83
CA GLN A 41 4.60 -37.32 23.19
C GLN A 41 5.34 -35.99 23.08
N ALA A 42 4.90 -34.98 23.85
CA ALA A 42 5.56 -33.70 23.93
C ALA A 42 6.99 -33.91 24.43
N GLU A 43 7.95 -33.79 23.55
CA GLU A 43 9.36 -33.66 23.93
C GLU A 43 9.53 -32.29 24.57
N THR A 44 10.18 -32.24 25.73
CA THR A 44 10.41 -31.00 26.48
C THR A 44 11.58 -30.19 25.88
N LYS A 45 11.69 -28.92 26.23
CA LYS A 45 12.78 -28.00 25.81
C LYS A 45 14.20 -28.60 26.00
N GLU A 46 14.34 -29.60 26.90
CA GLU A 46 15.57 -30.32 27.14
C GLU A 46 16.03 -31.29 26.00
N THR A 47 15.18 -31.53 25.01
CA THR A 47 15.48 -32.48 23.92
C THR A 47 16.16 -31.83 22.69
N ILE A 48 16.16 -30.51 22.55
CA ILE A 48 16.91 -29.78 21.53
C ILE A 48 18.08 -29.09 22.21
N ASN A 49 19.13 -29.85 22.47
CA ASN A 49 20.34 -29.39 23.17
C ASN A 49 21.58 -29.35 22.28
N ASP A 50 21.38 -29.54 20.98
CA ASP A 50 22.44 -29.59 19.96
C ASP A 50 22.06 -28.76 18.74
N LEU A 51 22.95 -27.88 18.33
CA LEU A 51 22.81 -27.03 17.15
C LEU A 51 22.59 -27.82 15.86
N SER A 52 23.19 -29.02 15.73
CA SER A 52 22.97 -29.86 14.55
C SER A 52 21.52 -30.29 14.46
N LYS A 53 20.92 -30.69 15.59
CA LYS A 53 19.49 -31.06 15.67
C LYS A 53 18.59 -29.83 15.40
N ALA A 54 18.97 -28.65 15.90
CA ALA A 54 18.24 -27.43 15.63
C ALA A 54 18.23 -27.07 14.14
N TYR A 55 19.37 -27.21 13.46
CA TYR A 55 19.46 -26.98 12.00
C TYR A 55 18.60 -27.99 11.24
N ASP A 56 18.64 -29.27 11.58
CA ASP A 56 17.82 -30.29 10.93
C ASP A 56 16.32 -29.98 11.06
N ILE A 57 15.87 -29.56 12.24
CA ILE A 57 14.47 -29.16 12.48
C ILE A 57 14.08 -27.97 11.62
N ILE A 58 14.91 -26.92 11.56
CA ILE A 58 14.62 -25.74 10.75
C ILE A 58 14.60 -26.11 9.27
N LEU A 59 15.58 -26.88 8.79
CA LEU A 59 15.66 -27.29 7.39
C LEU A 59 14.47 -28.16 6.97
N GLU A 60 14.07 -29.12 7.80
CA GLU A 60 12.92 -30.00 7.53
C GLU A 60 11.59 -29.22 7.47
N ASN A 61 11.39 -28.25 8.34
CA ASN A 61 10.17 -27.47 8.38
C ASN A 61 10.16 -26.36 7.33
N SER A 62 11.29 -25.70 7.08
CA SER A 62 11.42 -24.66 6.05
C SER A 62 11.16 -25.18 4.63
N THR A 63 11.40 -26.46 4.34
CA THR A 63 11.12 -27.05 3.02
C THR A 63 9.63 -27.26 2.75
N LYS A 64 8.77 -27.30 3.78
CA LYS A 64 7.35 -27.66 3.66
C LYS A 64 6.42 -26.46 3.47
N GLU A 65 6.67 -25.35 4.14
CA GLU A 65 5.74 -24.18 4.18
C GLU A 65 6.41 -22.82 3.87
N PHE A 66 7.71 -22.66 4.11
CA PHE A 66 8.45 -21.42 3.81
C PHE A 66 8.86 -21.26 2.35
N ARG A 67 8.12 -21.82 1.40
CA ARG A 67 8.43 -21.79 -0.03
C ARG A 67 8.16 -20.42 -0.68
N LYS A 68 8.54 -19.34 -0.07
CA LYS A 68 8.54 -18.03 -0.74
C LYS A 68 9.82 -17.79 -1.53
N GLY A 69 10.42 -18.86 -2.09
CA GLY A 69 11.56 -18.74 -3.02
C GLY A 69 12.93 -18.55 -2.38
N TYR A 70 13.06 -18.66 -1.06
CA TYR A 70 14.34 -18.55 -0.36
C TYR A 70 14.88 -19.96 -0.04
N PRO A 71 15.99 -20.39 -0.65
CA PRO A 71 16.62 -21.65 -0.26
C PRO A 71 17.30 -21.47 1.10
N ILE A 72 16.62 -21.88 2.16
CA ILE A 72 17.22 -21.98 3.49
C ILE A 72 18.13 -23.21 3.47
N ASP A 73 19.42 -22.99 3.64
CA ASP A 73 20.44 -24.01 3.77
C ASP A 73 21.28 -23.80 5.03
N GLU A 74 22.16 -24.76 5.35
CA GLU A 74 23.06 -24.63 6.50
C GLU A 74 23.90 -23.34 6.46
N SER A 75 24.27 -22.86 5.28
CA SER A 75 25.07 -21.63 5.15
C SER A 75 24.29 -20.40 5.59
N PHE A 76 23.00 -20.35 5.27
CA PHE A 76 22.10 -19.30 5.75
C PHE A 76 21.93 -19.40 7.28
N LEU A 77 21.69 -20.60 7.83
CA LEU A 77 21.55 -20.80 9.27
C LEU A 77 22.82 -20.44 10.04
N HIS A 78 23.99 -20.80 9.51
CA HIS A 78 25.28 -20.34 10.05
C HIS A 78 25.45 -18.84 10.04
N TRP A 79 24.96 -18.17 8.99
CA TRP A 79 24.98 -16.72 8.89
C TRP A 79 24.02 -16.09 9.93
N VAL A 80 22.80 -16.62 10.09
CA VAL A 80 21.85 -16.16 11.11
C VAL A 80 22.46 -16.31 12.51
N ARG A 81 22.99 -17.49 12.84
CA ARG A 81 23.68 -17.73 14.11
C ARG A 81 24.79 -16.74 14.37
N LYS A 82 25.61 -16.46 13.36
CA LYS A 82 26.74 -15.52 13.49
C LYS A 82 26.29 -14.10 13.81
N ASN A 83 25.18 -13.65 13.23
CA ASN A 83 24.72 -12.26 13.33
C ASN A 83 23.72 -12.03 14.46
N PHE A 84 22.91 -13.04 14.85
CA PHE A 84 21.82 -12.92 15.78
C PHE A 84 21.97 -13.85 17.03
N GLY A 85 22.99 -14.67 17.08
CA GLY A 85 23.29 -15.54 18.22
C GLY A 85 22.78 -16.98 18.05
N GLU A 86 23.30 -17.83 18.92
CA GLU A 86 22.92 -19.24 18.97
C GLU A 86 21.52 -19.42 19.51
N ASP A 87 21.14 -18.62 20.50
CA ASP A 87 19.83 -18.66 21.15
C ASP A 87 18.68 -18.44 20.15
N ALA A 88 18.86 -17.54 19.16
CA ALA A 88 17.87 -17.31 18.11
C ALA A 88 17.60 -18.60 17.30
N ILE A 89 18.64 -19.33 16.90
CA ILE A 89 18.49 -20.59 16.16
C ILE A 89 17.81 -21.66 17.02
N MET A 90 18.20 -21.76 18.30
CA MET A 90 17.65 -22.78 19.21
C MET A 90 16.17 -22.52 19.49
N ASP A 91 15.78 -21.28 19.72
CA ASP A 91 14.39 -20.91 19.98
C ASP A 91 13.50 -21.05 18.74
N ILE A 92 13.99 -20.66 17.56
CA ILE A 92 13.28 -20.87 16.29
C ILE A 92 13.06 -22.38 16.06
N ALA A 93 14.11 -23.19 16.22
CA ALA A 93 14.00 -24.66 16.08
C ALA A 93 13.00 -25.26 17.06
N TYR A 94 13.04 -24.83 18.33
CA TYR A 94 12.12 -25.29 19.33
C TYR A 94 10.66 -24.96 18.97
N ARG A 95 10.38 -23.72 18.58
CA ARG A 95 9.03 -23.30 18.21
C ARG A 95 8.51 -24.03 16.96
N MET A 96 9.38 -24.27 15.98
CA MET A 96 9.05 -25.08 14.80
C MET A 96 8.77 -26.54 15.15
N HIS A 97 9.54 -27.11 16.09
CA HIS A 97 9.31 -28.47 16.60
C HIS A 97 7.94 -28.58 17.31
N GLU A 98 7.52 -27.56 18.03
CA GLU A 98 6.20 -27.45 18.66
C GLU A 98 5.05 -27.21 17.66
N GLY A 99 5.37 -27.11 16.37
CA GLY A 99 4.39 -26.94 15.29
C GLY A 99 4.03 -25.48 14.97
N ASN A 100 4.74 -24.51 15.54
CA ASN A 100 4.61 -23.12 15.12
C ASN A 100 5.48 -22.89 13.89
N LEU A 101 4.84 -22.68 12.72
CA LEU A 101 5.48 -22.46 11.43
C LEU A 101 5.22 -21.04 10.91
N ASP A 102 4.87 -20.08 11.79
CA ASP A 102 4.62 -18.70 11.43
C ASP A 102 5.92 -17.97 11.04
N ASP A 103 5.90 -17.22 9.96
CA ASP A 103 7.02 -16.37 9.50
C ASP A 103 7.44 -15.33 10.56
N LYS A 104 6.53 -14.96 11.48
CA LYS A 104 6.80 -14.09 12.62
C LYS A 104 7.92 -14.61 13.54
N LEU A 105 8.18 -15.93 13.57
CA LEU A 105 9.27 -16.50 14.36
C LEU A 105 10.64 -15.88 14.05
N TRP A 106 10.92 -15.62 12.81
CA TRP A 106 12.18 -15.01 12.41
C TRP A 106 12.29 -13.58 12.92
N TYR A 107 11.18 -12.83 12.85
CA TYR A 107 11.13 -11.47 13.34
C TYR A 107 11.28 -11.39 14.87
N GLU A 108 10.58 -12.26 15.61
CA GLU A 108 10.62 -12.32 17.08
C GLU A 108 12.03 -12.53 17.65
N HIS A 109 12.91 -13.19 16.89
CA HIS A 109 14.28 -13.53 17.34
C HIS A 109 15.41 -12.76 16.65
N THR A 110 15.10 -11.99 15.61
CA THR A 110 16.13 -11.29 14.83
C THR A 110 15.80 -9.84 14.51
N ASP A 111 14.61 -9.36 14.88
CA ASP A 111 14.04 -8.06 14.47
C ASP A 111 14.02 -7.86 12.93
N ASN A 112 13.99 -9.00 12.19
CA ASN A 112 13.95 -8.97 10.74
C ASN A 112 13.08 -10.10 10.22
N SER A 113 12.21 -9.77 9.26
CA SER A 113 11.45 -10.80 8.55
C SER A 113 12.37 -11.68 7.69
N MET A 114 11.89 -12.84 7.31
CA MET A 114 12.64 -13.75 6.43
C MET A 114 13.04 -13.07 5.12
N HIS A 115 12.18 -12.20 4.56
CA HIS A 115 12.50 -11.42 3.37
C HIS A 115 13.71 -10.50 3.57
N VAL A 116 13.80 -9.86 4.75
CA VAL A 116 14.90 -8.96 5.09
C VAL A 116 16.17 -9.73 5.44
N LEU A 117 16.06 -10.82 6.19
CA LEU A 117 17.20 -11.70 6.50
C LEU A 117 17.87 -12.20 5.22
N TRP A 118 17.07 -12.60 4.23
CA TRP A 118 17.58 -13.04 2.94
C TRP A 118 18.33 -11.93 2.18
N LEU A 119 17.79 -10.73 2.15
CA LEU A 119 18.45 -9.56 1.54
C LEU A 119 19.79 -9.26 2.21
N LYS A 120 19.85 -9.28 3.56
CA LYS A 120 21.08 -9.06 4.33
C LYS A 120 22.11 -10.17 4.10
N TYR A 121 21.67 -11.42 4.05
CA TYR A 121 22.52 -12.56 3.72
C TYR A 121 23.12 -12.44 2.31
N CYS A 122 22.31 -12.10 1.32
CA CYS A 122 22.78 -11.86 -0.04
C CYS A 122 23.79 -10.70 -0.11
N LYS A 123 23.58 -9.63 0.64
CA LYS A 123 24.54 -8.52 0.76
C LYS A 123 25.90 -9.02 1.26
N ASP A 124 25.92 -9.78 2.35
CA ASP A 124 27.17 -10.28 2.95
C ASP A 124 27.90 -11.28 2.05
N LEU A 125 27.18 -11.96 1.18
CA LEU A 125 27.75 -12.82 0.13
C LEU A 125 28.25 -12.02 -1.10
N GLY A 126 28.00 -10.71 -1.14
CA GLY A 126 28.38 -9.83 -2.25
C GLY A 126 27.46 -9.95 -3.47
N PHE A 127 26.21 -10.37 -3.29
CA PHE A 127 25.20 -10.36 -4.36
C PHE A 127 24.50 -9.00 -4.47
N SER A 128 24.22 -8.57 -5.70
CA SER A 128 23.56 -7.30 -6.01
C SER A 128 22.06 -7.26 -5.65
N THR A 129 21.46 -8.40 -5.29
CA THR A 129 20.04 -8.51 -4.90
C THR A 129 19.67 -7.69 -3.65
N TYR A 130 20.67 -7.26 -2.86
CA TYR A 130 20.45 -6.33 -1.74
C TYR A 130 20.20 -4.89 -2.21
N GLN A 131 20.80 -4.49 -3.34
CA GLN A 131 20.73 -3.14 -3.92
C GLN A 131 19.97 -3.17 -5.24
N LEU A 132 18.82 -3.86 -5.29
CA LEU A 132 17.91 -3.77 -6.43
C LEU A 132 17.41 -2.33 -6.54
N GLU A 133 17.28 -1.84 -7.77
CA GLU A 133 16.82 -0.48 -8.07
C GLU A 133 15.44 -0.16 -7.45
N ASN A 134 14.64 -1.19 -7.18
CA ASN A 134 13.31 -1.10 -6.61
C ASN A 134 13.23 -1.50 -5.12
N VAL A 135 14.36 -1.57 -4.42
CA VAL A 135 14.41 -1.82 -2.96
C VAL A 135 15.00 -0.62 -2.25
N HIS A 136 14.19 0.04 -1.43
CA HIS A 136 14.51 1.24 -0.69
C HIS A 136 14.65 0.93 0.80
N TRP A 137 15.71 1.38 1.43
CA TRP A 137 15.95 1.19 2.86
C TRP A 137 15.51 2.44 3.60
N GLN A 138 14.49 2.29 4.45
CA GLN A 138 13.90 3.39 5.21
C GLN A 138 14.34 3.33 6.67
N GLU A 139 14.89 4.44 7.16
CA GLU A 139 15.10 4.66 8.57
C GLU A 139 13.83 5.21 9.20
N CYS A 140 13.29 4.51 10.20
CA CYS A 140 12.04 4.88 10.85
C CYS A 140 12.28 5.77 12.06
N ALA A 141 11.34 6.66 12.35
CA ALA A 141 11.37 7.54 13.50
C ALA A 141 11.21 6.79 14.84
N SER A 142 10.58 5.63 14.81
CA SER A 142 10.34 4.73 15.96
C SER A 142 10.71 3.30 15.60
N GLU A 143 11.29 2.56 16.56
CA GLU A 143 11.52 1.12 16.42
C GLU A 143 10.24 0.28 16.66
N ASP A 144 9.22 0.87 17.31
CA ASP A 144 8.00 0.18 17.70
C ASP A 144 6.92 0.16 16.61
N VAL A 145 6.97 1.08 15.64
CA VAL A 145 5.95 1.23 14.62
C VAL A 145 6.53 1.79 13.32
N VAL A 146 6.06 1.27 12.19
CA VAL A 146 6.25 1.89 10.86
C VAL A 146 4.98 2.63 10.51
N THR A 147 5.10 3.92 10.16
CA THR A 147 4.00 4.78 9.76
C THR A 147 4.03 5.05 8.26
N ILE A 148 2.91 4.83 7.58
CA ILE A 148 2.78 5.02 6.14
C ILE A 148 1.54 5.86 5.88
N ASP A 149 1.73 7.06 5.35
CA ASP A 149 0.65 7.99 5.03
C ASP A 149 0.32 7.97 3.53
N LEU A 150 -0.98 7.88 3.22
CA LEU A 150 -1.47 7.99 1.85
C LEU A 150 -2.46 9.15 1.76
N THR A 151 -2.28 10.03 0.76
CA THR A 151 -3.18 11.16 0.51
C THR A 151 -4.20 10.84 -0.58
N GLY A 152 -5.30 11.60 -0.59
CA GLY A 152 -6.19 11.69 -1.74
C GLY A 152 -5.55 12.43 -2.93
N ASP A 153 -6.40 12.84 -3.87
CA ASP A 153 -5.99 13.39 -5.15
C ASP A 153 -5.35 14.78 -4.99
N ILE A 154 -4.14 14.97 -5.57
CA ILE A 154 -3.37 16.23 -5.56
C ILE A 154 -3.22 16.73 -6.99
N ASN A 155 -3.42 18.05 -7.20
CA ASN A 155 -3.22 18.72 -8.48
C ASN A 155 -2.39 19.99 -8.31
N LEU A 156 -1.21 20.01 -8.94
CA LEU A 156 -0.30 21.16 -9.00
C LEU A 156 -0.24 21.80 -10.43
N ALA A 157 -1.27 21.59 -11.27
CA ALA A 157 -1.26 22.17 -12.61
C ALA A 157 -1.25 23.69 -12.56
N ASP A 158 -0.38 24.33 -13.37
CA ASP A 158 -0.10 25.77 -13.32
C ASP A 158 -1.34 26.63 -13.62
N ASP A 159 -2.26 26.14 -14.44
CA ASP A 159 -3.50 26.78 -14.87
C ASP A 159 -4.75 26.27 -14.14
N TRP A 160 -4.55 25.60 -12.99
CA TRP A 160 -5.64 25.10 -12.16
C TRP A 160 -5.84 25.93 -10.89
N TYR A 161 -7.04 25.94 -10.37
CA TYR A 161 -7.45 26.77 -9.22
C TYR A 161 -6.50 26.70 -8.01
N THR A 162 -5.95 25.51 -7.75
CA THR A 162 -5.01 25.28 -6.62
C THR A 162 -3.76 26.11 -6.78
N MET A 163 -3.12 26.03 -7.94
CA MET A 163 -1.87 26.76 -8.21
C MET A 163 -2.13 28.26 -8.45
N GLU A 164 -3.25 28.62 -9.09
CA GLU A 164 -3.66 30.02 -9.17
C GLU A 164 -3.84 30.68 -7.80
N GLU A 165 -4.30 29.92 -6.80
CA GLU A 165 -4.41 30.39 -5.44
C GLU A 165 -3.05 30.43 -4.73
N ALA A 166 -2.24 29.37 -4.86
CA ALA A 166 -0.93 29.30 -4.23
C ALA A 166 -0.04 30.49 -4.60
N VAL A 167 -0.02 30.89 -5.89
CA VAL A 167 0.81 32.03 -6.33
C VAL A 167 0.33 33.39 -5.79
N LYS A 168 -0.91 33.50 -5.28
CA LYS A 168 -1.45 34.71 -4.66
C LYS A 168 -1.11 34.81 -3.19
N ARG A 169 -0.76 33.70 -2.54
CA ARG A 169 -0.49 33.63 -1.10
C ARG A 169 0.96 34.01 -0.77
N PRO A 170 1.21 34.69 0.35
CA PRO A 170 2.55 35.16 0.69
C PRO A 170 3.63 34.09 0.72
N ASN A 171 3.30 32.89 1.20
CA ASN A 171 4.23 31.74 1.29
C ASN A 171 3.89 30.64 0.26
N GLY A 172 3.10 30.96 -0.79
CA GLY A 172 2.76 30.01 -1.82
C GLY A 172 1.94 28.83 -1.28
N ILE A 173 2.32 27.61 -1.70
CA ILE A 173 1.65 26.37 -1.30
C ILE A 173 1.69 26.13 0.22
N TYR A 174 2.67 26.66 0.93
CA TYR A 174 2.77 26.54 2.39
C TYR A 174 1.64 27.22 3.15
N ASP A 175 0.92 28.15 2.52
CA ASP A 175 -0.32 28.74 3.06
C ASP A 175 -1.58 27.98 2.62
N CYS A 176 -1.45 26.99 1.72
CA CYS A 176 -2.54 26.17 1.20
C CYS A 176 -2.71 24.84 1.92
N ILE A 177 -1.66 24.38 2.60
CA ILE A 177 -1.67 23.15 3.40
C ILE A 177 -1.38 23.57 4.85
N SER A 178 -2.28 23.23 5.79
CA SER A 178 -2.08 23.65 7.17
C SER A 178 -0.81 23.01 7.76
N SER A 179 -0.20 23.70 8.72
CA SER A 179 1.03 23.26 9.38
C SER A 179 0.89 21.88 10.04
N GLU A 180 -0.30 21.57 10.56
CA GLU A 180 -0.60 20.28 11.17
C GLU A 180 -0.61 19.17 10.14
N VAL A 181 -1.23 19.41 8.97
CA VAL A 181 -1.25 18.45 7.84
C VAL A 181 0.17 18.24 7.31
N ALA A 182 0.91 19.33 7.05
CA ALA A 182 2.28 19.23 6.55
C ALA A 182 3.19 18.47 7.54
N LYS A 183 3.06 18.75 8.84
CA LYS A 183 3.82 18.06 9.87
C LYS A 183 3.49 16.57 9.95
N GLU A 184 2.22 16.19 9.85
CA GLU A 184 1.79 14.78 9.85
C GLU A 184 2.47 14.04 8.70
N LEU A 185 2.28 14.51 7.47
CA LEU A 185 2.84 13.87 6.27
C LEU A 185 4.37 13.81 6.28
N GLN A 186 5.04 14.89 6.77
CA GLN A 186 6.51 14.92 6.85
C GLN A 186 7.09 14.09 8.00
N SER A 187 6.26 13.69 8.97
CA SER A 187 6.69 12.85 10.10
C SER A 187 6.40 11.36 9.91
N ALA A 188 5.65 10.99 8.89
CA ALA A 188 5.47 9.59 8.51
C ALA A 188 6.80 9.01 7.99
N ASP A 189 7.02 7.72 8.21
CA ASP A 189 8.22 7.04 7.70
C ASP A 189 8.18 6.89 6.17
N ILE A 190 6.98 6.76 5.59
CA ILE A 190 6.77 6.66 4.15
C ILE A 190 5.50 7.44 3.79
N THR A 191 5.59 8.39 2.86
CA THR A 191 4.42 9.13 2.36
C THR A 191 4.18 8.88 0.88
N VAL A 192 2.95 8.44 0.56
CA VAL A 192 2.47 8.17 -0.80
C VAL A 192 1.46 9.22 -1.20
N ILE A 193 1.68 9.89 -2.31
CA ILE A 193 0.72 10.83 -2.90
C ILE A 193 0.10 10.31 -4.18
N ASN A 194 -1.16 10.66 -4.46
CA ASN A 194 -1.71 10.52 -5.81
C ASN A 194 -1.40 11.80 -6.61
N ASN A 195 -0.38 11.71 -7.48
CA ASN A 195 0.09 12.80 -8.34
C ASN A 195 -0.76 12.87 -9.60
N GLU A 196 -1.88 13.57 -9.53
CA GLU A 196 -2.91 13.56 -10.58
C GLU A 196 -2.75 14.72 -11.58
N PHE A 197 -1.55 14.86 -12.09
CA PHE A 197 -1.14 15.86 -13.09
C PHE A 197 0.21 15.45 -13.69
N VAL A 198 0.65 16.17 -14.73
CA VAL A 198 1.92 15.95 -15.42
C VAL A 198 2.93 17.01 -15.02
N PHE A 199 4.17 16.65 -14.70
CA PHE A 199 5.31 17.56 -14.66
C PHE A 199 5.97 17.63 -16.03
N SER A 200 5.80 18.74 -16.76
CA SER A 200 6.46 18.94 -18.05
C SER A 200 6.53 20.43 -18.40
N ASP A 201 7.64 20.85 -19.01
CA ASP A 201 7.80 22.20 -19.57
C ASP A 201 7.41 22.26 -21.05
N GLY A 202 6.91 21.15 -21.60
CA GLY A 202 6.53 21.00 -23.01
C GLY A 202 5.48 19.92 -23.20
N GLY A 203 5.55 19.22 -24.33
CA GLY A 203 4.64 18.13 -24.70
C GLY A 203 3.38 18.58 -25.42
N ASP A 204 2.73 17.61 -26.08
CA ASP A 204 1.51 17.84 -26.84
C ASP A 204 0.29 17.54 -25.97
N GLU A 205 -0.51 18.55 -25.70
CA GLU A 205 -1.76 18.44 -24.93
C GLU A 205 -2.77 17.50 -25.63
N GLN A 206 -3.54 16.78 -24.84
CA GLN A 206 -4.70 16.03 -25.29
C GLN A 206 -5.91 16.96 -25.46
N THR A 207 -6.06 17.55 -26.65
CA THR A 207 -7.06 18.58 -26.92
C THR A 207 -8.51 18.08 -26.98
N ASP A 208 -8.72 16.80 -27.07
CA ASP A 208 -10.03 16.14 -27.09
C ASP A 208 -10.49 15.67 -25.69
N LYS A 209 -9.64 15.85 -24.67
CA LYS A 209 -9.95 15.61 -23.27
C LYS A 209 -10.49 16.88 -22.61
N ALA A 210 -11.51 16.74 -21.73
CA ALA A 210 -12.19 17.89 -21.13
C ALA A 210 -11.28 18.69 -20.16
N TYR A 211 -10.39 18.00 -19.46
CA TYR A 211 -9.42 18.58 -18.53
C TYR A 211 -8.06 17.93 -18.73
N THR A 212 -7.03 18.75 -18.80
CA THR A 212 -5.63 18.35 -18.85
C THR A 212 -4.83 19.14 -17.84
N PHE A 213 -3.94 18.47 -17.11
CA PHE A 213 -3.25 19.06 -15.97
C PHE A 213 -1.74 19.00 -16.16
N ARG A 214 -1.08 20.17 -16.19
CA ARG A 214 0.36 20.27 -16.31
C ARG A 214 0.95 21.28 -15.33
N SER A 215 1.95 20.85 -14.61
CA SER A 215 2.82 21.67 -13.78
C SER A 215 4.20 21.78 -14.42
N LYS A 216 4.87 22.91 -14.28
CA LYS A 216 6.28 23.03 -14.65
C LYS A 216 7.15 22.08 -13.87
N THR A 217 8.21 21.58 -14.50
CA THR A 217 9.16 20.68 -13.83
C THR A 217 9.80 21.32 -12.60
N SER A 218 10.00 22.66 -12.60
CA SER A 218 10.52 23.42 -11.48
C SER A 218 9.65 23.41 -10.22
N ASN A 219 8.35 23.09 -10.35
CA ASN A 219 7.42 23.03 -9.22
C ASN A 219 7.54 21.73 -8.41
N VAL A 220 8.39 20.78 -8.82
CA VAL A 220 8.56 19.51 -8.12
C VAL A 220 8.97 19.69 -6.65
N SER A 221 9.70 20.74 -6.30
CA SER A 221 10.02 21.06 -4.90
C SER A 221 8.82 21.37 -4.02
N MET A 222 7.63 21.66 -4.61
CA MET A 222 6.39 21.80 -3.85
C MET A 222 5.94 20.49 -3.21
N LEU A 223 6.44 19.35 -3.68
CA LEU A 223 6.20 18.04 -3.07
C LEU A 223 6.81 17.90 -1.67
N ASP A 224 7.78 18.78 -1.30
CA ASP A 224 8.36 18.82 0.04
C ASP A 224 7.34 19.05 1.14
N ILE A 225 6.26 19.82 0.85
CA ILE A 225 5.22 20.09 1.84
C ILE A 225 4.42 18.84 2.22
N PHE A 226 4.37 17.88 1.29
CA PHE A 226 3.68 16.60 1.49
C PHE A 226 4.62 15.51 2.01
N GLY A 227 5.94 15.77 2.16
CA GLY A 227 6.89 14.74 2.57
C GLY A 227 6.95 13.55 1.62
N THR A 228 6.87 13.77 0.32
CA THR A 228 6.63 12.74 -0.69
C THR A 228 7.80 11.78 -0.89
N ASP A 229 7.62 10.51 -0.56
CA ASP A 229 8.54 9.41 -0.89
C ASP A 229 8.10 8.67 -2.15
N ILE A 230 6.80 8.48 -2.33
CA ILE A 230 6.22 7.72 -3.44
C ILE A 230 5.16 8.56 -4.14
N ALA A 231 5.29 8.71 -5.46
CA ALA A 231 4.29 9.30 -6.33
C ALA A 231 3.52 8.20 -7.09
N ASN A 232 2.23 8.06 -6.81
CA ASN A 232 1.34 7.23 -7.61
C ASN A 232 0.98 7.96 -8.89
N LEU A 233 1.36 7.40 -10.03
CA LEU A 233 1.03 7.88 -11.37
C LEU A 233 -0.02 7.02 -12.08
N ALA A 234 -0.58 6.00 -11.44
CA ALA A 234 -1.66 5.21 -12.02
C ALA A 234 -3.00 5.95 -11.95
N ASN A 235 -3.17 7.03 -12.72
CA ASN A 235 -4.40 7.81 -12.79
C ASN A 235 -4.68 8.29 -14.22
N ASN A 236 -5.86 8.88 -14.44
CA ASN A 236 -6.30 9.31 -15.77
C ASN A 236 -5.61 10.60 -16.25
N HIS A 237 -4.89 11.33 -15.41
CA HIS A 237 -4.19 12.58 -15.79
C HIS A 237 -2.70 12.39 -16.11
N THR A 238 -2.16 11.20 -15.90
CA THR A 238 -0.73 10.89 -16.14
C THR A 238 -0.33 11.03 -17.63
N PHE A 239 -1.27 10.95 -18.54
CA PHE A 239 -1.02 10.99 -19.98
C PHE A 239 -1.59 12.23 -20.68
N ASP A 240 -1.95 13.26 -19.94
CA ASP A 240 -2.58 14.50 -20.44
C ASP A 240 -1.72 15.24 -21.48
N TYR A 241 -0.42 15.09 -21.38
CA TYR A 241 0.57 15.62 -22.35
C TYR A 241 1.31 14.48 -23.06
N ARG A 242 0.57 13.40 -23.34
CA ARG A 242 1.02 12.22 -24.10
C ARG A 242 2.30 11.59 -23.53
N ALA A 243 3.00 10.84 -24.34
CA ALA A 243 4.22 10.13 -23.96
C ALA A 243 5.34 11.06 -23.49
N SER A 244 5.50 12.22 -24.14
CA SER A 244 6.54 13.20 -23.76
C SER A 244 6.30 13.76 -22.36
N GLY A 245 5.06 14.16 -22.03
CA GLY A 245 4.72 14.64 -20.70
C GLY A 245 4.91 13.59 -19.61
N LEU A 246 4.53 12.33 -19.88
CA LEU A 246 4.80 11.24 -18.95
C LEU A 246 6.30 11.03 -18.73
N ILE A 247 7.12 11.02 -19.78
CA ILE A 247 8.57 10.86 -19.68
C ILE A 247 9.20 11.99 -18.86
N ASP A 248 8.76 13.25 -19.11
CA ASP A 248 9.21 14.41 -18.33
C ASP A 248 8.84 14.24 -16.85
N THR A 249 7.63 13.78 -16.55
CA THR A 249 7.17 13.51 -15.19
C THR A 249 8.04 12.45 -14.49
N LEU A 250 8.30 11.32 -15.17
CA LEU A 250 9.15 10.25 -14.63
C LEU A 250 10.56 10.75 -14.33
N ASN A 251 11.15 11.53 -15.24
CA ASN A 251 12.48 12.11 -15.07
C ASN A 251 12.50 13.15 -13.95
N THR A 252 11.48 13.99 -13.86
CA THR A 252 11.35 15.03 -12.83
C THR A 252 11.26 14.42 -11.44
N LEU A 253 10.39 13.43 -11.24
CA LEU A 253 10.24 12.71 -9.98
C LEU A 253 11.50 11.94 -9.60
N LYS A 254 12.12 11.25 -10.56
CA LYS A 254 13.40 10.55 -10.34
C LYS A 254 14.50 11.51 -9.89
N ASN A 255 14.63 12.69 -10.54
CA ASN A 255 15.64 13.69 -10.17
C ASN A 255 15.34 14.35 -8.82
N TYR A 256 14.07 14.46 -8.45
CA TYR A 256 13.64 14.92 -7.13
C TYR A 256 13.95 13.88 -6.03
N GLY A 257 13.97 12.59 -6.38
CA GLY A 257 14.23 11.48 -5.47
C GLY A 257 12.99 10.70 -5.06
N ALA A 258 11.81 11.03 -5.60
CA ALA A 258 10.59 10.29 -5.34
C ALA A 258 10.54 8.98 -6.16
N THR A 259 10.08 7.93 -5.52
CA THR A 259 9.79 6.64 -6.14
C THR A 259 8.46 6.73 -6.91
N VAL A 260 8.38 6.10 -8.09
CA VAL A 260 7.15 6.07 -8.90
C VAL A 260 6.54 4.68 -8.88
N ILE A 261 5.19 4.63 -8.82
CA ILE A 261 4.39 3.40 -8.98
C ILE A 261 3.29 3.62 -10.04
N GLY A 262 2.96 2.56 -10.77
CA GLY A 262 1.81 2.48 -11.65
C GLY A 262 1.93 3.14 -13.03
N ALA A 263 3.10 3.69 -13.37
CA ALA A 263 3.41 4.19 -14.71
C ALA A 263 4.89 3.99 -15.04
N GLY A 264 5.25 3.97 -16.32
CA GLY A 264 6.62 3.75 -16.74
C GLY A 264 6.87 4.00 -18.22
N VAL A 265 8.14 3.88 -18.62
CA VAL A 265 8.56 4.03 -20.02
C VAL A 265 8.16 2.82 -20.88
N ASN A 266 7.77 1.73 -20.25
CA ASN A 266 7.22 0.51 -20.84
C ASN A 266 6.42 -0.26 -19.77
N LEU A 267 5.84 -1.40 -20.14
CA LEU A 267 5.00 -2.20 -19.24
C LEU A 267 5.77 -2.78 -18.05
N GLU A 268 7.02 -3.23 -18.25
CA GLU A 268 7.86 -3.76 -17.16
C GLU A 268 8.12 -2.68 -16.10
N ASP A 269 8.30 -1.44 -16.52
CA ASP A 269 8.50 -0.30 -15.63
C ASP A 269 7.20 0.14 -14.96
N ALA A 270 6.08 0.17 -15.71
CA ALA A 270 4.77 0.54 -15.18
C ALA A 270 4.23 -0.45 -14.13
N LYS A 271 4.54 -1.74 -14.24
CA LYS A 271 4.15 -2.79 -13.28
C LYS A 271 5.20 -3.05 -12.20
N LYS A 272 6.33 -2.29 -12.19
CA LYS A 272 7.42 -2.48 -11.23
C LYS A 272 6.92 -2.32 -9.81
N ILE A 273 7.11 -3.38 -9.01
CA ILE A 273 6.81 -3.36 -7.58
C ILE A 273 7.92 -2.58 -6.88
N GLN A 274 7.55 -1.60 -6.07
CA GLN A 274 8.51 -0.89 -5.24
C GLN A 274 8.48 -1.47 -3.82
N TYR A 275 9.63 -1.75 -3.27
CA TYR A 275 9.77 -2.33 -1.93
C TYR A 275 10.47 -1.35 -1.01
N TYR A 276 9.91 -1.15 0.17
CA TYR A 276 10.56 -0.42 1.26
C TYR A 276 10.89 -1.40 2.39
N VAL A 277 12.11 -1.31 2.89
CA VAL A 277 12.54 -2.08 4.07
C VAL A 277 12.58 -1.13 5.26
N ALA A 278 11.66 -1.29 6.17
CA ALA A 278 11.44 -0.44 7.34
C ALA A 278 11.28 -1.33 8.59
N ASN A 279 12.00 -1.02 9.66
CA ASN A 279 12.00 -1.81 10.92
C ASN A 279 12.05 -3.32 10.69
N GLY A 280 12.97 -3.77 9.82
CA GLY A 280 13.16 -5.19 9.54
C GLY A 280 12.03 -5.88 8.78
N ARG A 281 11.10 -5.13 8.19
CA ARG A 281 9.99 -5.63 7.37
C ARG A 281 10.07 -5.10 5.96
N LYS A 282 9.68 -5.90 4.99
CA LYS A 282 9.67 -5.54 3.58
C LYS A 282 8.24 -5.28 3.11
N ILE A 283 7.96 -4.05 2.71
CA ILE A 283 6.64 -3.55 2.34
C ILE A 283 6.64 -3.27 0.84
N ALA A 284 5.68 -3.85 0.12
CA ALA A 284 5.50 -3.65 -1.32
C ALA A 284 4.43 -2.59 -1.60
N PHE A 285 4.71 -1.73 -2.58
CA PHE A 285 3.78 -0.74 -3.11
C PHE A 285 3.54 -0.99 -4.58
N VAL A 286 2.26 -1.08 -4.95
CA VAL A 286 1.81 -1.30 -6.33
C VAL A 286 0.61 -0.43 -6.65
N ALA A 287 0.48 0.01 -7.91
CA ALA A 287 -0.66 0.84 -8.31
C ALA A 287 -1.15 0.50 -9.71
N ALA A 288 -2.47 0.69 -9.94
CA ALA A 288 -3.09 0.58 -11.25
C ALA A 288 -4.32 1.49 -11.36
N THR A 289 -4.78 1.78 -12.59
CA THR A 289 -5.99 2.55 -12.84
C THR A 289 -7.02 1.80 -13.68
N ASP A 290 -8.29 1.93 -13.27
CA ASP A 290 -9.46 1.46 -14.05
C ASP A 290 -10.12 2.60 -14.86
N VAL A 291 -9.69 3.83 -14.66
CA VAL A 291 -10.32 5.02 -15.22
C VAL A 291 -10.08 5.13 -16.71
N GLU A 292 -11.01 5.79 -17.40
CA GLU A 292 -11.07 5.86 -18.87
C GLU A 292 -11.19 4.49 -19.53
N ARG A 293 -12.07 3.66 -18.95
CA ARG A 293 -12.35 2.28 -19.41
C ARG A 293 -12.79 2.24 -20.89
N TYR A 294 -13.51 3.27 -21.35
CA TYR A 294 -14.08 3.35 -22.69
C TYR A 294 -13.41 4.40 -23.59
N TYR A 295 -12.47 5.15 -23.02
CA TYR A 295 -11.72 6.19 -23.72
C TYR A 295 -10.23 5.89 -23.63
N GLU A 296 -9.53 6.17 -24.72
CA GLU A 296 -8.09 5.89 -24.76
C GLU A 296 -7.24 7.16 -24.57
N TYR A 297 -7.67 8.08 -23.71
CA TYR A 297 -6.86 9.26 -23.41
C TYR A 297 -5.61 8.87 -22.63
N THR A 298 -5.76 8.11 -21.57
CA THR A 298 -4.63 7.56 -20.82
C THR A 298 -4.27 6.19 -21.38
N LYS A 299 -3.05 6.05 -21.86
CA LYS A 299 -2.59 4.82 -22.52
C LYS A 299 -2.08 3.80 -21.52
N GLN A 300 -2.46 2.52 -21.74
CA GLN A 300 -1.80 1.38 -21.14
C GLN A 300 -0.34 1.34 -21.63
N ALA A 301 0.61 1.14 -20.71
CA ALA A 301 1.98 0.83 -21.08
C ALA A 301 2.05 -0.50 -21.87
N THR A 302 2.91 -0.56 -22.87
CA THR A 302 3.20 -1.80 -23.62
C THR A 302 4.66 -2.20 -23.45
N GLU A 303 5.11 -3.29 -24.04
CA GLU A 303 6.51 -3.68 -24.00
C GLU A 303 7.47 -2.57 -24.50
N THR A 304 7.00 -1.71 -25.39
CA THR A 304 7.85 -0.72 -26.07
C THR A 304 7.34 0.71 -25.99
N THR A 305 6.20 0.96 -25.35
CA THR A 305 5.61 2.31 -25.25
C THR A 305 5.31 2.70 -23.82
N PRO A 306 5.56 3.99 -23.45
CA PRO A 306 5.25 4.49 -22.12
C PRO A 306 3.74 4.56 -21.88
N GLY A 307 3.35 4.43 -20.63
CA GLY A 307 1.97 4.52 -20.18
C GLY A 307 1.80 4.15 -18.72
N VAL A 308 0.55 4.00 -18.33
CA VAL A 308 0.17 3.55 -16.98
C VAL A 308 -0.08 2.04 -16.94
N LEU A 309 -0.09 1.46 -15.75
CA LEU A 309 -0.64 0.13 -15.53
C LEU A 309 -2.16 0.24 -15.42
N LYS A 310 -2.91 -0.31 -16.38
CA LYS A 310 -4.37 -0.37 -16.34
C LYS A 310 -4.85 -1.67 -15.73
N THR A 311 -5.98 -1.61 -15.01
CA THR A 311 -6.67 -2.75 -14.41
C THR A 311 -8.11 -2.90 -14.92
N ILE A 312 -8.35 -2.50 -16.18
CA ILE A 312 -9.63 -2.73 -16.89
C ILE A 312 -9.92 -4.23 -16.99
N ASP A 313 -8.92 -5.02 -17.38
CA ASP A 313 -8.83 -6.45 -17.10
C ASP A 313 -7.92 -6.59 -15.86
N PRO A 314 -8.45 -7.05 -14.72
CA PRO A 314 -7.69 -7.09 -13.48
C PRO A 314 -6.60 -8.16 -13.45
N THR A 315 -6.60 -9.11 -14.39
CA THR A 315 -5.74 -10.31 -14.36
C THR A 315 -4.27 -9.97 -14.21
N LEU A 316 -3.76 -9.00 -14.98
CA LEU A 316 -2.35 -8.61 -14.90
C LEU A 316 -2.03 -7.96 -13.55
N PHE A 317 -2.89 -7.07 -13.06
CA PHE A 317 -2.65 -6.39 -11.79
C PHE A 317 -2.75 -7.36 -10.60
N GLU A 318 -3.68 -8.30 -10.62
CA GLU A 318 -3.76 -9.39 -9.63
C GLU A 318 -2.48 -10.25 -9.63
N GLN A 319 -1.87 -10.50 -10.78
CA GLN A 319 -0.56 -11.18 -10.85
C GLN A 319 0.56 -10.35 -10.22
N VAL A 320 0.58 -9.03 -10.45
CA VAL A 320 1.55 -8.12 -9.82
C VAL A 320 1.38 -8.11 -8.29
N ILE A 321 0.13 -8.09 -7.79
CA ILE A 321 -0.17 -8.17 -6.35
C ILE A 321 0.31 -9.51 -5.77
N ALA A 322 0.06 -10.62 -6.47
CA ALA A 322 0.48 -11.95 -6.04
C ALA A 322 2.02 -12.09 -6.02
N GLU A 323 2.71 -11.50 -7.00
CA GLU A 323 4.17 -11.42 -7.02
C GLU A 323 4.69 -10.57 -5.85
N ALA A 324 4.07 -9.41 -5.59
CA ALA A 324 4.39 -8.56 -4.47
C ALA A 324 4.25 -9.31 -3.14
N LYS A 325 3.14 -10.03 -2.93
CA LYS A 325 2.89 -10.82 -1.71
C LYS A 325 3.86 -11.99 -1.54
N ALA A 326 4.28 -12.61 -2.62
CA ALA A 326 5.29 -13.66 -2.57
C ALA A 326 6.69 -13.15 -2.17
N ASN A 327 6.95 -11.83 -2.30
CA ASN A 327 8.26 -11.23 -2.11
C ASN A 327 8.32 -10.15 -1.03
N SER A 328 7.26 -9.97 -0.23
CA SER A 328 7.21 -8.99 0.85
C SER A 328 6.31 -9.45 2.00
N ASP A 329 6.44 -8.79 3.12
CA ASP A 329 5.64 -9.05 4.32
C ASP A 329 4.24 -8.41 4.17
N TYR A 330 4.18 -7.20 3.59
CA TYR A 330 2.95 -6.44 3.36
C TYR A 330 2.87 -5.93 1.93
N VAL A 331 1.65 -5.88 1.41
CA VAL A 331 1.34 -5.33 0.06
C VAL A 331 0.31 -4.22 0.19
N ILE A 332 0.71 -3.00 -0.13
CA ILE A 332 -0.14 -1.82 -0.16
C ILE A 332 -0.50 -1.55 -1.62
N VAL A 333 -1.80 -1.61 -1.91
CA VAL A 333 -2.36 -1.43 -3.25
C VAL A 333 -2.99 -0.05 -3.35
N SER A 334 -2.54 0.77 -4.30
CA SER A 334 -3.21 2.00 -4.71
C SER A 334 -3.99 1.77 -6.00
N VAL A 335 -5.26 2.20 -6.06
CA VAL A 335 -6.09 2.02 -7.25
C VAL A 335 -6.90 3.27 -7.56
N HIS A 336 -6.86 3.71 -8.81
CA HIS A 336 -7.61 4.86 -9.30
C HIS A 336 -8.83 4.37 -10.08
N TRP A 337 -10.04 4.56 -9.54
CA TRP A 337 -11.26 3.88 -9.99
C TRP A 337 -12.56 4.60 -9.65
N GLY A 338 -13.68 4.08 -10.12
CA GLY A 338 -15.02 4.51 -9.71
C GLY A 338 -15.57 5.66 -10.55
N HIS A 339 -16.51 6.42 -10.00
CA HIS A 339 -17.16 7.55 -10.66
C HIS A 339 -16.96 8.85 -9.88
N GLU A 340 -16.63 9.91 -10.60
CA GLU A 340 -16.49 11.26 -10.03
C GLU A 340 -17.78 11.73 -9.33
N GLY A 341 -17.62 12.45 -8.24
CA GLY A 341 -18.69 13.06 -7.46
C GLY A 341 -19.47 12.11 -6.56
N SER A 342 -19.24 10.79 -6.62
CA SER A 342 -19.98 9.80 -5.86
C SER A 342 -19.34 9.49 -4.51
N TYR A 343 -20.13 9.52 -3.43
CA TYR A 343 -19.75 9.04 -2.09
C TYR A 343 -19.95 7.52 -1.92
N LYS A 344 -20.57 6.86 -2.90
CA LYS A 344 -20.81 5.41 -2.87
C LYS A 344 -19.93 4.70 -3.89
N PRO A 345 -19.19 3.67 -3.48
CA PRO A 345 -18.49 2.83 -4.42
C PRO A 345 -19.48 2.10 -5.33
N ILE A 346 -19.12 1.91 -6.59
CA ILE A 346 -19.89 1.11 -7.53
C ILE A 346 -19.57 -0.38 -7.36
N ASN A 347 -20.46 -1.26 -7.84
CA ASN A 347 -20.29 -2.71 -7.73
C ASN A 347 -18.97 -3.20 -8.35
N LEU A 348 -18.48 -2.54 -9.39
CA LEU A 348 -17.22 -2.89 -10.02
C LEU A 348 -16.02 -2.68 -9.07
N GLN A 349 -15.98 -1.56 -8.33
CA GLN A 349 -14.93 -1.30 -7.32
C GLN A 349 -14.92 -2.43 -6.27
N ASN A 350 -16.09 -2.85 -5.79
CA ASN A 350 -16.20 -3.93 -4.81
C ASN A 350 -15.75 -5.29 -5.38
N GLN A 351 -16.04 -5.59 -6.64
CA GLN A 351 -15.59 -6.81 -7.31
C GLN A 351 -14.06 -6.82 -7.47
N MET A 352 -13.49 -5.70 -7.91
CA MET A 352 -12.05 -5.53 -8.07
C MET A 352 -11.32 -5.63 -6.73
N ALA A 353 -11.83 -4.97 -5.67
CA ALA A 353 -11.28 -5.06 -4.33
C ALA A 353 -11.17 -6.51 -3.84
N LYS A 354 -12.24 -7.31 -4.04
CA LYS A 354 -12.23 -8.76 -3.71
C LYS A 354 -11.15 -9.53 -4.48
N GLY A 355 -10.93 -9.20 -5.74
CA GLY A 355 -9.87 -9.77 -6.56
C GLY A 355 -8.48 -9.44 -6.00
N TYR A 356 -8.24 -8.17 -5.64
CA TYR A 356 -6.96 -7.70 -5.10
C TYR A 356 -6.65 -8.29 -3.72
N VAL A 357 -7.66 -8.37 -2.84
CA VAL A 357 -7.51 -9.03 -1.53
C VAL A 357 -7.19 -10.51 -1.71
N LYS A 358 -7.90 -11.21 -2.60
CA LYS A 358 -7.62 -12.60 -2.92
C LYS A 358 -6.22 -12.81 -3.52
N ALA A 359 -5.71 -11.84 -4.28
CA ALA A 359 -4.36 -11.87 -4.83
C ALA A 359 -3.26 -11.63 -3.78
N GLY A 360 -3.60 -11.12 -2.60
CA GLY A 360 -2.68 -10.94 -1.47
C GLY A 360 -2.43 -9.50 -1.05
N ALA A 361 -3.32 -8.55 -1.41
CA ALA A 361 -3.28 -7.21 -0.86
C ALA A 361 -3.51 -7.25 0.66
N ASP A 362 -2.74 -6.50 1.43
CA ASP A 362 -2.94 -6.30 2.88
C ASP A 362 -3.68 -4.99 3.17
N VAL A 363 -3.67 -4.04 2.24
CA VAL A 363 -4.47 -2.80 2.24
C VAL A 363 -4.79 -2.40 0.82
N VAL A 364 -6.00 -1.88 0.57
CA VAL A 364 -6.39 -1.27 -0.71
C VAL A 364 -6.84 0.17 -0.49
N ILE A 365 -6.20 1.11 -1.16
CA ILE A 365 -6.49 2.55 -1.09
C ILE A 365 -6.89 3.06 -2.48
N GLY A 366 -8.09 3.63 -2.58
CA GLY A 366 -8.66 4.16 -3.81
C GLY A 366 -8.56 5.68 -3.95
N GLY A 367 -8.59 6.16 -5.19
CA GLY A 367 -8.68 7.56 -5.61
C GLY A 367 -9.59 7.70 -6.83
N HIS A 368 -9.75 8.90 -7.39
CA HIS A 368 -10.55 9.31 -8.55
C HIS A 368 -11.95 9.86 -8.25
N PRO A 369 -12.80 9.31 -7.37
CA PRO A 369 -14.14 9.87 -7.19
C PRO A 369 -14.18 11.35 -6.77
N HIS A 370 -13.05 11.94 -6.40
CA HIS A 370 -12.95 13.31 -5.88
C HIS A 370 -13.88 13.55 -4.67
N ARG A 371 -14.29 12.47 -4.03
CA ARG A 371 -15.08 12.38 -2.80
C ARG A 371 -14.53 11.25 -1.97
N VAL A 372 -14.50 11.43 -0.65
CA VAL A 372 -14.27 10.28 0.22
C VAL A 372 -15.37 9.25 -0.01
N GLN A 373 -14.99 7.99 -0.08
CA GLN A 373 -15.94 6.88 -0.12
C GLN A 373 -15.75 5.98 1.11
N GLY A 374 -16.74 5.14 1.36
CA GLY A 374 -16.74 4.28 2.54
C GLY A 374 -15.54 3.34 2.63
N ILE A 375 -15.43 2.73 3.79
CA ILE A 375 -14.44 1.69 4.11
C ILE A 375 -15.18 0.39 4.35
N GLU A 376 -14.63 -0.72 3.92
CA GLU A 376 -15.04 -2.05 4.35
C GLU A 376 -13.84 -2.97 4.56
N TYR A 377 -14.03 -4.03 5.34
CA TYR A 377 -13.05 -5.10 5.45
C TYR A 377 -13.48 -6.29 4.60
N ILE A 378 -12.60 -6.74 3.71
CA ILE A 378 -12.75 -7.95 2.92
C ILE A 378 -11.72 -8.95 3.43
N ASP A 379 -12.15 -10.08 3.99
CA ASP A 379 -11.25 -11.10 4.58
C ASP A 379 -10.20 -10.51 5.57
N ASN A 380 -10.61 -9.53 6.39
CA ASN A 380 -9.79 -8.73 7.32
C ASN A 380 -8.83 -7.71 6.67
N VAL A 381 -8.86 -7.53 5.37
CA VAL A 381 -8.10 -6.51 4.68
C VAL A 381 -8.92 -5.23 4.58
N PRO A 382 -8.43 -4.08 5.07
CA PRO A 382 -9.12 -2.81 4.94
C PRO A 382 -9.07 -2.30 3.50
N VAL A 383 -10.22 -1.89 3.00
CA VAL A 383 -10.42 -1.28 1.67
C VAL A 383 -11.01 0.10 1.85
N CYS A 384 -10.22 1.15 1.62
CA CYS A 384 -10.68 2.52 1.52
C CYS A 384 -11.01 2.83 0.07
N TYR A 385 -12.28 2.96 -0.28
CA TYR A 385 -12.67 3.10 -1.68
C TYR A 385 -12.25 4.42 -2.33
N SER A 386 -12.13 5.51 -1.56
CA SER A 386 -11.52 6.77 -2.02
C SER A 386 -11.20 7.69 -0.84
N LEU A 387 -10.06 8.37 -0.91
CA LEU A 387 -9.66 9.39 0.05
C LEU A 387 -10.12 10.81 -0.32
N GLY A 388 -10.74 10.99 -1.51
CA GLY A 388 -11.23 12.27 -2.02
C GLY A 388 -10.13 13.23 -2.48
N ASN A 389 -10.50 14.49 -2.71
CA ASN A 389 -9.58 15.55 -3.08
C ASN A 389 -8.75 15.99 -1.88
N PHE A 390 -7.44 15.75 -1.94
CA PHE A 390 -6.56 16.25 -0.89
C PHE A 390 -6.25 17.74 -1.09
N TRP A 391 -5.82 18.10 -2.28
CA TRP A 391 -5.67 19.49 -2.71
C TRP A 391 -5.88 19.60 -4.22
N PHE A 392 -7.13 19.80 -4.64
CA PHE A 392 -7.50 19.62 -6.04
C PHE A 392 -8.52 20.64 -6.56
N SER A 393 -9.54 20.98 -5.79
CA SER A 393 -10.69 21.75 -6.28
C SER A 393 -11.07 22.92 -5.39
N THR A 394 -12.00 23.77 -5.85
CA THR A 394 -12.54 24.90 -5.09
C THR A 394 -13.61 24.50 -4.06
N GLY A 395 -14.09 23.26 -4.12
CA GLY A 395 -15.18 22.77 -3.26
C GLY A 395 -14.80 22.69 -1.79
N THR A 396 -15.80 22.76 -0.93
CA THR A 396 -15.65 22.41 0.49
C THR A 396 -15.93 20.91 0.62
N LEU A 397 -14.88 20.10 0.79
CA LEU A 397 -14.95 18.66 0.71
C LEU A 397 -14.15 18.02 1.85
N TYR A 398 -14.73 16.98 2.44
CA TYR A 398 -13.95 16.09 3.29
C TYR A 398 -12.90 15.36 2.46
N THR A 399 -11.73 15.22 3.07
CA THR A 399 -10.63 14.36 2.63
C THR A 399 -9.95 13.78 3.86
N THR A 400 -9.00 12.92 3.67
CA THR A 400 -8.31 12.26 4.78
C THR A 400 -6.91 11.83 4.37
N ILE A 401 -6.03 11.73 5.35
CA ILE A 401 -4.82 10.93 5.23
C ILE A 401 -5.18 9.53 5.74
N ALA A 402 -4.99 8.51 4.92
CA ALA A 402 -5.05 7.13 5.37
C ALA A 402 -3.68 6.74 5.91
N GLN A 403 -3.55 6.67 7.24
CA GLN A 403 -2.32 6.24 7.88
C GLN A 403 -2.37 4.74 8.17
N ILE A 404 -1.41 4.01 7.64
CA ILE A 404 -1.18 2.61 7.94
C ILE A 404 -0.09 2.55 9.00
N GLN A 405 -0.35 1.85 10.09
CA GLN A 405 0.62 1.60 11.14
C GLN A 405 0.91 0.09 11.20
N ILE A 406 2.17 -0.28 11.12
CA ILE A 406 2.63 -1.66 11.32
C ILE A 406 3.42 -1.66 12.61
N ASP A 407 2.85 -2.24 13.66
CA ASP A 407 3.48 -2.32 14.98
C ASP A 407 4.59 -3.37 15.04
N LYS A 408 5.31 -3.42 16.17
CA LYS A 408 6.40 -4.37 16.37
C LYS A 408 5.94 -5.83 16.37
N GLU A 409 4.69 -6.11 16.74
CA GLU A 409 4.06 -7.42 16.66
C GLU A 409 3.67 -7.81 15.22
N GLY A 410 3.75 -6.84 14.27
CA GLY A 410 3.39 -7.01 12.87
C GLY A 410 1.90 -6.92 12.60
N GLU A 411 1.15 -6.34 13.54
CA GLU A 411 -0.25 -6.06 13.30
C GLU A 411 -0.38 -4.77 12.47
N LEU A 412 -1.20 -4.85 11.42
CA LEU A 412 -1.49 -3.72 10.55
C LEU A 412 -2.75 -3.02 11.01
N ASN A 413 -2.64 -1.74 11.33
CA ASN A 413 -3.73 -0.89 11.77
C ASN A 413 -3.96 0.22 10.75
N LEU A 414 -5.22 0.50 10.43
CA LEU A 414 -5.63 1.64 9.61
C LEU A 414 -6.15 2.75 10.51
N ARG A 415 -5.64 3.96 10.30
CA ARG A 415 -6.11 5.18 10.97
C ARG A 415 -6.51 6.23 9.93
N MET A 416 -7.66 6.85 10.12
CA MET A 416 -8.13 7.97 9.30
C MET A 416 -7.80 9.28 10.00
N ILE A 417 -6.97 10.12 9.40
CA ILE A 417 -6.66 11.46 9.89
C ILE A 417 -7.57 12.45 9.15
N PRO A 418 -8.56 13.03 9.84
CA PRO A 418 -9.62 13.76 9.19
C PRO A 418 -9.15 15.12 8.69
N CYS A 419 -9.40 15.42 7.43
CA CYS A 419 -9.03 16.67 6.80
C CYS A 419 -10.23 17.28 6.06
N LEU A 420 -10.18 18.58 5.87
CA LEU A 420 -11.15 19.35 5.09
C LEU A 420 -10.41 20.22 4.08
N GLN A 421 -10.70 20.01 2.79
CA GLN A 421 -10.38 20.99 1.76
C GLN A 421 -11.47 22.05 1.74
N LYS A 422 -11.12 23.31 1.97
CA LYS A 422 -12.02 24.45 1.93
C LYS A 422 -11.26 25.71 1.52
N ASN A 423 -11.85 26.51 0.62
CA ASN A 423 -11.21 27.74 0.12
C ASN A 423 -9.78 27.49 -0.38
N LEU A 424 -9.59 26.39 -1.12
CA LEU A 424 -8.28 25.97 -1.66
C LEU A 424 -7.21 25.79 -0.58
N THR A 425 -7.63 25.46 0.64
CA THR A 425 -6.75 25.09 1.75
C THR A 425 -7.15 23.74 2.29
N THR A 426 -6.18 22.85 2.50
CA THR A 426 -6.40 21.59 3.20
C THR A 426 -5.94 21.72 4.63
N SER A 427 -6.85 21.50 5.57
CA SER A 427 -6.61 21.62 7.00
C SER A 427 -7.04 20.37 7.75
N MET A 428 -6.34 20.03 8.82
CA MET A 428 -6.69 18.93 9.72
C MET A 428 -7.93 19.33 10.53
N LEU A 429 -8.87 18.40 10.69
CA LEU A 429 -10.02 18.55 11.57
C LEU A 429 -9.68 18.05 12.98
N SER A 430 -10.28 18.68 14.00
CA SER A 430 -10.08 18.29 15.40
C SER A 430 -11.35 18.47 16.22
N GLY A 431 -11.44 17.85 17.39
CA GLY A 431 -12.58 17.94 18.30
C GLY A 431 -13.91 17.60 17.63
N ALA A 432 -14.93 18.42 17.78
CA ALA A 432 -16.28 18.16 17.25
C ALA A 432 -16.34 18.04 15.71
N ASP A 433 -15.44 18.71 15.00
CA ASP A 433 -15.38 18.60 13.54
C ASP A 433 -14.79 17.25 13.10
N ALA A 434 -13.79 16.73 13.79
CA ALA A 434 -13.27 15.37 13.60
C ALA A 434 -14.34 14.32 13.93
N ASP A 435 -15.06 14.48 15.04
CA ASP A 435 -16.19 13.61 15.42
C ASP A 435 -17.26 13.58 14.33
N THR A 436 -17.54 14.74 13.71
CA THR A 436 -18.51 14.83 12.61
C THR A 436 -18.02 14.09 11.38
N PHE A 437 -16.73 14.19 11.06
CA PHE A 437 -16.12 13.43 9.98
C PHE A 437 -16.19 11.90 10.24
N TYR A 438 -15.85 11.45 11.45
CA TYR A 438 -15.88 10.01 11.77
C TYR A 438 -17.31 9.44 11.72
N LYS A 439 -18.30 10.20 12.19
CA LYS A 439 -19.71 9.82 12.05
C LYS A 439 -20.12 9.69 10.59
N PHE A 440 -19.69 10.65 9.77
CA PHE A 440 -19.95 10.63 8.34
C PHE A 440 -19.28 9.40 7.67
N MET A 441 -18.00 9.15 7.94
CA MET A 441 -17.29 8.00 7.40
C MET A 441 -17.93 6.68 7.84
N ALA A 442 -18.35 6.56 9.09
CA ALA A 442 -19.06 5.38 9.57
C ALA A 442 -20.39 5.16 8.84
N ASP A 443 -21.16 6.25 8.56
CA ASP A 443 -22.45 6.17 7.87
C ASP A 443 -22.34 5.71 6.41
N ILE A 444 -21.24 6.06 5.72
CA ILE A 444 -21.02 5.66 4.32
C ILE A 444 -20.22 4.35 4.17
N SER A 445 -19.81 3.76 5.29
CA SER A 445 -19.00 2.54 5.34
C SER A 445 -19.82 1.29 5.69
N THR A 446 -19.19 0.12 5.60
CA THR A 446 -19.84 -1.17 5.84
C THR A 446 -19.06 -2.00 6.87
N HIS A 447 -19.74 -2.45 7.93
CA HIS A 447 -19.18 -3.31 8.98
C HIS A 447 -17.87 -2.80 9.60
N ILE A 448 -17.81 -1.49 9.88
CA ILE A 448 -16.66 -0.88 10.57
C ILE A 448 -17.12 -0.12 11.83
N ALA A 449 -16.15 0.11 12.70
CA ALA A 449 -16.20 1.16 13.71
C ALA A 449 -14.92 2.02 13.60
N ILE A 450 -15.07 3.32 13.90
CA ILE A 450 -13.94 4.26 13.98
C ILE A 450 -13.93 4.78 15.42
N ASP A 451 -12.79 4.76 16.08
CA ASP A 451 -12.66 5.36 17.42
C ASP A 451 -12.38 6.88 17.32
N LYS A 452 -12.32 7.53 18.48
CA LYS A 452 -12.06 8.97 18.59
C LYS A 452 -10.66 9.40 18.11
N ASP A 453 -9.72 8.46 18.02
CA ASP A 453 -8.36 8.69 17.56
C ASP A 453 -8.20 8.37 16.06
N GLY A 454 -9.30 7.91 15.42
CA GLY A 454 -9.40 7.65 13.99
C GLY A 454 -9.05 6.22 13.57
N PHE A 455 -8.75 5.33 14.51
CA PHE A 455 -8.48 3.93 14.17
C PHE A 455 -9.74 3.21 13.71
N VAL A 456 -9.61 2.43 12.64
CA VAL A 456 -10.71 1.73 11.98
C VAL A 456 -10.68 0.25 12.33
N TYR A 457 -11.80 -0.26 12.80
CA TYR A 457 -11.94 -1.65 13.25
C TYR A 457 -12.98 -2.40 12.43
N ASN A 458 -12.67 -3.66 12.10
CA ASN A 458 -13.64 -4.57 11.50
C ASN A 458 -14.66 -5.03 12.55
N THR A 459 -15.96 -4.75 12.32
CA THR A 459 -17.05 -5.19 13.21
C THR A 459 -17.81 -6.39 12.67
N PHE A 460 -17.43 -6.93 11.51
CA PHE A 460 -18.02 -8.14 10.97
C PHE A 460 -17.72 -9.32 11.92
N ASP A 461 -18.75 -10.10 12.26
CA ASP A 461 -18.70 -11.21 13.21
C ASP A 461 -18.26 -10.84 14.65
N GLY A 462 -18.28 -9.58 15.02
CA GLY A 462 -17.90 -9.09 16.35
C GLY A 462 -16.41 -9.24 16.68
N ARG A 463 -15.55 -9.47 15.70
CA ARG A 463 -14.14 -9.80 15.88
C ARG A 463 -13.36 -8.82 16.72
N ASN A 464 -13.54 -7.55 16.54
CA ASN A 464 -12.79 -6.50 17.23
C ASN A 464 -13.65 -5.72 18.22
N SER A 465 -14.81 -6.24 18.63
CA SER A 465 -15.69 -5.57 19.58
C SER A 465 -15.03 -5.32 20.94
N HIS A 466 -14.03 -6.13 21.32
CA HIS A 466 -13.25 -5.96 22.56
C HIS A 466 -12.20 -4.83 22.49
N MET A 467 -11.84 -4.39 21.29
CA MET A 467 -10.89 -3.28 21.07
C MET A 467 -11.58 -1.91 21.11
N LEU A 468 -12.92 -1.90 21.10
CA LEU A 468 -13.74 -0.69 21.12
C LEU A 468 -13.83 -0.14 22.54
N ASN A 469 -12.82 0.58 22.99
CA ASN A 469 -12.80 1.25 24.29
C ASN A 469 -13.23 2.72 24.14
N GLY A 470 -14.42 3.04 24.66
CA GLY A 470 -14.93 4.43 24.68
C GLY A 470 -15.98 4.74 23.62
N GLU A 471 -16.08 6.01 23.19
CA GLU A 471 -16.99 6.43 22.14
C GLU A 471 -16.46 6.00 20.77
N ASN A 472 -17.26 5.22 20.06
CA ASN A 472 -16.95 4.73 18.72
C ASN A 472 -18.10 5.10 17.77
N TYR A 473 -17.72 5.32 16.51
CA TYR A 473 -18.65 5.60 15.42
C TYR A 473 -18.79 4.35 14.55
N GLU A 474 -19.92 3.66 14.65
CA GLU A 474 -20.16 2.38 13.99
C GLU A 474 -21.02 2.55 12.74
N SER A 475 -20.70 1.81 11.68
CA SER A 475 -21.52 1.73 10.48
C SER A 475 -22.93 1.19 10.78
N GLY A 476 -23.91 1.70 10.04
CA GLY A 476 -25.32 1.36 10.24
C GLY A 476 -26.02 2.07 11.41
N LYS A 477 -25.31 2.81 12.24
CA LYS A 477 -25.89 3.72 13.24
C LYS A 477 -26.20 5.07 12.60
N LYS A 478 -27.32 5.70 13.02
CA LYS A 478 -27.65 7.08 12.62
C LYS A 478 -27.18 8.03 13.70
N TYR A 479 -26.33 8.98 13.33
CA TYR A 479 -25.82 10.01 14.24
C TYR A 479 -26.61 11.30 14.13
N ALA A 480 -26.88 11.95 15.27
CA ALA A 480 -27.72 13.13 15.32
C ALA A 480 -27.18 14.36 14.53
N THR A 481 -25.88 14.42 14.33
CA THR A 481 -25.21 15.49 13.56
C THR A 481 -25.21 15.24 12.06
N TYR A 482 -25.51 14.00 11.64
CA TYR A 482 -25.63 13.58 10.27
C TYR A 482 -26.84 12.67 10.14
N ASN A 483 -27.81 13.06 9.33
CA ASN A 483 -29.09 12.33 9.23
C ASN A 483 -29.04 11.14 8.28
N GLY A 484 -27.86 10.79 7.73
CA GLY A 484 -27.67 9.70 6.80
C GLY A 484 -28.34 9.92 5.44
N SER A 485 -28.85 11.13 5.17
CA SER A 485 -29.48 11.46 3.91
C SER A 485 -28.43 11.81 2.87
N VAL A 486 -28.55 11.20 1.72
CA VAL A 486 -27.76 11.52 0.52
C VAL A 486 -28.70 11.97 -0.58
N ASP A 487 -28.25 12.87 -1.47
CA ASP A 487 -28.99 13.25 -2.67
C ASP A 487 -29.00 12.12 -3.72
N LEU A 488 -29.56 12.39 -4.89
CA LEU A 488 -29.67 11.41 -5.97
C LEU A 488 -28.29 10.93 -6.50
N GLU A 489 -27.24 11.75 -6.31
CA GLU A 489 -25.86 11.43 -6.65
C GLU A 489 -25.09 10.78 -5.48
N GLY A 490 -25.78 10.51 -4.35
CA GLY A 490 -25.15 9.91 -3.17
C GLY A 490 -24.35 10.90 -2.31
N ARG A 491 -24.52 12.20 -2.50
CA ARG A 491 -23.85 13.25 -1.70
C ARG A 491 -24.58 13.44 -0.38
N PRO A 492 -23.87 13.57 0.75
CA PRO A 492 -24.50 13.87 2.04
C PRO A 492 -25.26 15.19 1.99
N ILE A 493 -26.54 15.15 2.36
CA ILE A 493 -27.34 16.35 2.53
C ILE A 493 -27.05 16.89 3.93
N ASN A 494 -26.61 18.14 4.05
CA ASN A 494 -26.34 18.87 5.31
C ASN A 494 -24.95 18.68 5.95
N ILE A 495 -23.92 18.26 5.21
CA ILE A 495 -22.55 18.49 5.66
C ILE A 495 -22.12 19.86 5.16
N VAL A 496 -21.99 20.82 6.07
CA VAL A 496 -21.50 22.19 5.81
C VAL A 496 -22.28 22.92 4.70
N GLY A 497 -23.32 23.62 5.06
CA GLY A 497 -24.11 24.59 4.30
C GLY A 497 -23.87 24.71 2.80
N ASN A 498 -24.84 24.25 2.01
CA ASN A 498 -24.94 24.47 0.55
C ASN A 498 -23.66 24.18 -0.26
N LEU A 499 -23.44 22.91 -0.58
CA LEU A 499 -22.58 22.51 -1.69
C LEU A 499 -23.26 22.95 -3.01
N ARG A 500 -22.98 24.14 -3.49
CA ARG A 500 -23.12 24.55 -4.88
C ARG A 500 -21.76 24.68 -5.48
#